data_b391246aa6005c6421f66d0c66f3cfcb
#
_entry.id   b391246aa6005c6421f66d0c66f3cfcb
#
_cell.length_a   1.000
_cell.length_b   1.000
_cell.length_c   1.000
_cell.angle_alpha   90.00
_cell.angle_beta   90.00
_cell.angle_gamma   90.00
#
_symmetry.space_group_name_H-M   'P 1'
#
loop_
_entity.id
_entity.type
_entity.pdbx_description
1 polymer ?
#
loop_
_entity_poly.entity_id
_entity_poly.type
_entity_poly.pdbx_seq_one_letter_code
_entity_poly.pdbx_strand_id
1 'polypeptide(L)'
;MNTLHIFKMRNSLTRLVFVGLALFISSCGGNKYKSISQTTGWKVNTSSNGGFEAELNYKQDLPVGMVFVEGGTFIMGQTQEDVMMDQNAKSRQVSVASFYMDETEVTNVSYREYLFWLSRVFGESYPEVYWNSLPDTNAWRSEMGFNDPMVNNYLRHAGFSHYPVVGVSWDQVQDYCAWRTDRVNELALIGVNSLKHNSEQFDDDNFNTETYRAGQYTGAVRKRKGYKNLRNPKDKMGRRGLQEDGILIPGFRLPTEAEWEFAAWGLIGNSID
;
A
#
# COMPACT_ATOMS: atom_id res chain seq x y z
N MET A 1 37.01 25.73 -61.31
CA MET A 1 37.65 24.77 -60.39
C MET A 1 37.46 25.11 -58.90
N ASN A 2 36.58 26.05 -58.51
CA ASN A 2 36.46 26.53 -57.15
C ASN A 2 35.14 26.13 -56.40
N THR A 3 34.18 25.56 -57.10
CA THR A 3 32.88 25.23 -56.46
C THR A 3 32.87 23.87 -55.74
N LEU A 4 33.73 22.92 -56.17
CA LEU A 4 33.81 21.60 -55.53
C LEU A 4 34.51 21.62 -54.14
N HIS A 5 35.43 22.55 -53.94
CA HIS A 5 36.16 22.68 -52.68
C HIS A 5 35.29 23.28 -51.54
N ILE A 6 34.40 24.21 -51.88
CA ILE A 6 33.50 24.85 -50.91
C ILE A 6 32.41 23.86 -50.41
N PHE A 7 31.94 22.99 -51.31
CA PHE A 7 30.93 21.97 -50.95
C PHE A 7 31.52 20.87 -50.05
N LYS A 8 32.80 20.52 -50.23
CA LYS A 8 33.49 19.52 -49.42
C LYS A 8 33.80 20.05 -48.00
N MET A 9 34.15 21.33 -47.85
CA MET A 9 34.36 21.98 -46.56
C MET A 9 33.05 22.13 -45.76
N ARG A 10 31.95 22.47 -46.43
CA ARG A 10 30.65 22.65 -45.79
C ARG A 10 30.11 21.32 -45.21
N ASN A 11 30.32 20.20 -45.88
CA ASN A 11 29.95 18.88 -45.37
C ASN A 11 30.85 18.41 -44.21
N SER A 12 32.12 18.81 -44.20
CA SER A 12 33.03 18.49 -43.08
C SER A 12 32.70 19.28 -41.83
N LEU A 13 32.36 20.58 -41.96
CA LEU A 13 31.95 21.43 -40.83
C LEU A 13 30.62 20.96 -40.22
N THR A 14 29.63 20.58 -41.07
CA THR A 14 28.36 20.05 -40.60
C THR A 14 28.53 18.71 -39.86
N ARG A 15 29.42 17.84 -40.35
CA ARG A 15 29.74 16.58 -39.64
C ARG A 15 30.43 16.79 -38.31
N LEU A 16 31.32 17.78 -38.21
CA LEU A 16 32.00 18.17 -36.96
C LEU A 16 31.01 18.74 -35.95
N VAL A 17 30.05 19.55 -36.39
CA VAL A 17 28.99 20.09 -35.52
C VAL A 17 28.05 18.99 -35.03
N PHE A 18 27.68 18.03 -35.88
CA PHE A 18 26.86 16.87 -35.49
C PHE A 18 27.59 15.94 -34.51
N VAL A 19 28.89 15.70 -34.71
CA VAL A 19 29.70 14.87 -33.78
C VAL A 19 29.90 15.62 -32.46
N GLY A 20 30.10 16.94 -32.47
CA GLY A 20 30.15 17.75 -31.26
C GLY A 20 28.82 17.79 -30.49
N LEU A 21 27.68 17.90 -31.20
CA LEU A 21 26.35 17.86 -30.58
C LEU A 21 26.02 16.48 -30.02
N ALA A 22 26.43 15.41 -30.71
CA ALA A 22 26.26 14.04 -30.20
C ALA A 22 27.09 13.76 -28.92
N LEU A 23 28.27 14.37 -28.81
CA LEU A 23 29.09 14.25 -27.60
C LEU A 23 28.52 15.04 -26.40
N PHE A 24 27.78 16.13 -26.66
CA PHE A 24 27.08 16.86 -25.58
C PHE A 24 25.84 16.12 -25.07
N ILE A 25 25.18 15.34 -25.91
CA ILE A 25 23.97 14.57 -25.50
C ILE A 25 24.37 13.32 -24.70
N SER A 26 25.57 12.78 -24.87
CA SER A 26 26.05 11.63 -24.09
C SER A 26 26.60 12.01 -22.72
N SER A 27 26.61 13.29 -22.32
CA SER A 27 26.96 13.76 -20.98
C SER A 27 25.76 13.80 -20.00
N CYS A 28 24.69 13.03 -20.23
CA CYS A 28 23.78 12.64 -19.17
C CYS A 28 24.49 11.63 -18.28
N GLY A 29 25.39 12.14 -17.43
CA GLY A 29 26.02 11.38 -16.38
C GLY A 29 24.96 10.69 -15.54
N GLY A 30 24.82 9.39 -15.72
CA GLY A 30 24.04 8.56 -14.79
C GLY A 30 24.49 8.96 -13.38
N ASN A 31 23.52 9.32 -12.56
CA ASN A 31 23.70 9.89 -11.23
C ASN A 31 24.67 8.99 -10.44
N LYS A 32 25.96 9.32 -10.40
CA LYS A 32 27.01 8.58 -9.66
C LYS A 32 26.68 8.40 -8.18
N TYR A 33 25.77 9.23 -7.67
CA TYR A 33 25.34 9.22 -6.26
C TYR A 33 24.24 8.19 -5.96
N LYS A 34 23.61 7.56 -6.97
CA LYS A 34 22.55 6.55 -6.75
C LYS A 34 23.03 5.24 -6.09
N SER A 35 24.32 5.01 -5.98
CA SER A 35 24.88 3.79 -5.38
C SER A 35 25.85 4.07 -4.23
N ILE A 36 25.88 5.29 -3.71
CA ILE A 36 26.80 5.71 -2.66
C ILE A 36 25.99 6.27 -1.49
N SER A 37 26.33 5.84 -0.28
CA SER A 37 25.76 6.42 0.94
C SER A 37 26.13 7.89 1.05
N GLN A 38 25.16 8.76 1.18
CA GLN A 38 25.38 10.21 1.38
C GLN A 38 25.98 10.52 2.76
N THR A 39 25.84 9.59 3.71
CA THR A 39 26.36 9.74 5.08
C THR A 39 27.81 9.33 5.20
N THR A 40 28.17 8.18 4.58
CA THR A 40 29.49 7.56 4.80
C THR A 40 30.40 7.57 3.56
N GLY A 41 29.86 7.84 2.38
CA GLY A 41 30.59 7.74 1.11
C GLY A 41 30.85 6.31 0.63
N TRP A 42 30.42 5.29 1.37
CA TRP A 42 30.58 3.91 0.97
C TRP A 42 29.55 3.50 -0.07
N LYS A 43 29.92 2.55 -0.94
CA LYS A 43 28.97 1.98 -1.89
C LYS A 43 27.93 1.15 -1.16
N VAL A 44 26.63 1.38 -1.48
CA VAL A 44 25.52 0.54 -1.05
C VAL A 44 25.29 -0.60 -2.04
N ASN A 45 24.57 -1.64 -1.64
CA ASN A 45 24.26 -2.81 -2.46
C ASN A 45 25.50 -3.56 -2.96
N THR A 46 26.56 -3.58 -2.16
CA THR A 46 27.81 -4.29 -2.45
C THR A 46 28.29 -5.04 -1.20
N SER A 47 29.00 -6.16 -1.41
CA SER A 47 29.62 -6.89 -0.31
C SER A 47 30.79 -6.14 0.36
N SER A 48 31.35 -5.12 -0.31
CA SER A 48 32.49 -4.32 0.22
C SER A 48 32.05 -3.44 1.40
N ASN A 49 30.77 -3.12 1.55
CA ASN A 49 30.22 -2.39 2.70
C ASN A 49 29.45 -3.34 3.62
N GLY A 50 30.05 -4.47 3.98
CA GLY A 50 29.43 -5.44 4.89
C GLY A 50 28.10 -6.01 4.42
N GLY A 51 27.74 -5.82 3.15
CA GLY A 51 26.46 -6.26 2.59
C GLY A 51 25.28 -5.40 2.99
N PHE A 52 25.50 -4.10 3.25
CA PHE A 52 24.38 -3.15 3.44
C PHE A 52 23.60 -3.01 2.14
N GLU A 53 22.31 -3.28 2.22
CA GLU A 53 21.36 -3.22 1.11
C GLU A 53 20.34 -2.11 1.35
N ALA A 54 20.02 -1.35 0.31
CA ALA A 54 19.00 -0.31 0.32
C ALA A 54 18.32 -0.21 -1.05
N GLU A 55 17.01 -0.11 -1.06
CA GLU A 55 16.25 0.22 -2.27
C GLU A 55 16.28 1.75 -2.48
N LEU A 56 17.02 2.18 -3.50
CA LEU A 56 17.27 3.61 -3.76
C LEU A 56 16.25 4.26 -4.71
N ASN A 57 15.46 3.46 -5.39
CA ASN A 57 14.43 3.91 -6.34
C ASN A 57 13.06 3.33 -5.98
N TYR A 58 12.78 3.28 -4.69
CA TYR A 58 11.50 2.75 -4.22
C TYR A 58 10.33 3.53 -4.82
N LYS A 59 9.42 2.77 -5.40
CA LYS A 59 8.12 3.26 -5.83
C LYS A 59 7.09 2.28 -5.29
N GLN A 60 6.26 2.77 -4.41
CA GLN A 60 5.19 1.96 -3.84
C GLN A 60 4.10 1.74 -4.89
N ASP A 61 3.75 0.47 -5.10
CA ASP A 61 2.55 0.13 -5.86
C ASP A 61 1.32 0.41 -4.99
N LEU A 62 0.30 1.02 -5.60
CA LEU A 62 -0.97 1.25 -4.91
C LEU A 62 -1.67 -0.10 -4.66
N PRO A 63 -2.11 -0.37 -3.42
CA PRO A 63 -3.02 -1.47 -3.15
C PRO A 63 -4.33 -1.29 -3.92
N VAL A 64 -4.93 -2.39 -4.32
CA VAL A 64 -6.19 -2.39 -5.10
C VAL A 64 -7.29 -1.67 -4.32
N GLY A 65 -7.99 -0.76 -4.98
CA GLY A 65 -9.11 -0.01 -4.42
C GLY A 65 -8.72 1.24 -3.61
N MET A 66 -7.42 1.55 -3.50
CA MET A 66 -6.96 2.76 -2.81
C MET A 66 -6.60 3.88 -3.78
N VAL A 67 -6.76 5.10 -3.32
CA VAL A 67 -6.32 6.34 -3.99
C VAL A 67 -5.27 7.04 -3.15
N PHE A 68 -4.38 7.75 -3.82
CA PHE A 68 -3.39 8.60 -3.15
C PHE A 68 -4.00 9.95 -2.83
N VAL A 69 -3.94 10.35 -1.56
CA VAL A 69 -4.35 11.67 -1.07
C VAL A 69 -3.08 12.45 -0.75
N GLU A 70 -2.85 13.52 -1.51
CA GLU A 70 -1.72 14.41 -1.26
C GLU A 70 -1.95 15.19 0.03
N GLY A 71 -0.93 15.20 0.91
CA GLY A 71 -1.01 15.89 2.20
C GLY A 71 -1.03 17.41 2.05
N GLY A 72 -1.60 18.05 3.05
CA GLY A 72 -1.74 19.51 3.06
C GLY A 72 -2.15 20.03 4.42
N THR A 73 -2.48 21.33 4.44
CA THR A 73 -2.97 22.00 5.65
C THR A 73 -4.38 22.51 5.38
N PHE A 74 -5.31 22.23 6.26
CA PHE A 74 -6.70 22.64 6.15
C PHE A 74 -7.25 23.10 7.50
N ILE A 75 -8.43 23.68 7.49
CA ILE A 75 -9.17 24.07 8.69
C ILE A 75 -10.15 22.94 9.00
N MET A 76 -9.83 22.16 10.04
CA MET A 76 -10.66 21.09 10.55
C MET A 76 -11.71 21.66 11.49
N GLY A 77 -12.91 21.11 11.45
CA GLY A 77 -14.02 21.48 12.32
C GLY A 77 -15.00 22.44 11.67
N GLN A 78 -16.24 22.39 12.14
CA GLN A 78 -17.39 23.06 11.55
C GLN A 78 -18.08 23.96 12.59
N THR A 79 -17.79 25.25 12.54
CA THR A 79 -18.45 26.21 13.41
C THR A 79 -19.54 27.03 12.71
N GLN A 80 -19.50 27.12 11.38
CA GLN A 80 -20.43 27.96 10.62
C GLN A 80 -21.81 27.34 10.40
N GLU A 81 -21.89 26.00 10.43
CA GLU A 81 -23.13 25.24 10.23
C GLU A 81 -23.63 24.57 11.52
N ASP A 82 -23.08 24.96 12.67
CA ASP A 82 -23.53 24.48 13.97
C ASP A 82 -24.85 25.19 14.36
N VAL A 83 -25.94 24.58 13.92
CA VAL A 83 -27.31 25.09 14.16
C VAL A 83 -27.65 25.13 15.65
N MET A 84 -27.06 24.25 16.44
CA MET A 84 -27.32 24.14 17.89
C MET A 84 -26.38 25.02 18.71
N MET A 85 -25.36 25.61 18.09
CA MET A 85 -24.32 26.44 18.73
C MET A 85 -23.58 25.72 19.89
N ASP A 86 -23.46 24.40 19.81
CA ASP A 86 -22.80 23.59 20.84
C ASP A 86 -21.27 23.79 20.85
N GLN A 87 -20.70 24.34 19.77
CA GLN A 87 -19.28 24.63 19.57
C GLN A 87 -18.36 23.44 19.89
N ASN A 88 -18.86 22.23 19.70
CA ASN A 88 -18.12 20.99 20.02
C ASN A 88 -16.96 20.75 19.04
N ALA A 89 -17.07 21.27 17.82
CA ALA A 89 -16.07 21.15 16.75
C ALA A 89 -15.46 22.50 16.38
N LYS A 90 -14.70 23.10 17.31
CA LYS A 90 -14.01 24.39 17.05
C LYS A 90 -13.04 24.28 15.90
N SER A 91 -13.11 25.25 14.98
CA SER A 91 -12.20 25.33 13.83
C SER A 91 -10.75 25.43 14.29
N ARG A 92 -9.90 24.56 13.79
CA ARG A 92 -8.46 24.53 14.05
C ARG A 92 -7.69 24.20 12.79
N GLN A 93 -6.53 24.81 12.61
CA GLN A 93 -5.65 24.49 11.49
C GLN A 93 -4.90 23.18 11.79
N VAL A 94 -4.96 22.23 10.87
CA VAL A 94 -4.33 20.91 10.97
C VAL A 94 -3.56 20.63 9.70
N SER A 95 -2.33 20.09 9.83
CA SER A 95 -1.54 19.60 8.71
C SER A 95 -1.62 18.06 8.68
N VAL A 96 -1.93 17.52 7.52
CA VAL A 96 -2.04 16.09 7.27
C VAL A 96 -0.94 15.69 6.29
N ALA A 97 -0.20 14.62 6.60
CA ALA A 97 0.76 14.04 5.66
C ALA A 97 0.04 13.32 4.52
N SER A 98 0.72 13.12 3.39
CA SER A 98 0.17 12.31 2.30
C SER A 98 -0.09 10.88 2.76
N PHE A 99 -1.20 10.29 2.31
CA PHE A 99 -1.61 8.94 2.69
C PHE A 99 -2.38 8.26 1.55
N TYR A 100 -2.63 6.96 1.71
CA TYR A 100 -3.52 6.20 0.84
C TYR A 100 -4.83 5.93 1.57
N MET A 101 -5.95 6.06 0.88
CA MET A 101 -7.28 5.81 1.41
C MET A 101 -8.07 4.97 0.42
N ASP A 102 -8.95 4.11 0.91
CA ASP A 102 -9.90 3.42 0.05
C ASP A 102 -10.82 4.46 -0.64
N GLU A 103 -11.09 4.25 -1.92
CA GLU A 103 -11.95 5.12 -2.72
C GLU A 103 -13.40 5.09 -2.21
N THR A 104 -13.81 3.97 -1.64
CA THR A 104 -15.14 3.73 -1.09
C THR A 104 -15.04 3.10 0.29
N GLU A 105 -16.15 3.15 1.04
CA GLU A 105 -16.29 2.40 2.27
C GLU A 105 -16.14 0.89 2.04
N VAL A 106 -15.71 0.16 3.06
CA VAL A 106 -15.61 -1.31 3.00
C VAL A 106 -16.99 -1.91 2.77
N THR A 107 -17.11 -2.68 1.70
CA THR A 107 -18.39 -3.24 1.28
C THR A 107 -18.73 -4.55 1.99
N ASN A 108 -20.03 -4.91 1.96
CA ASN A 108 -20.50 -6.20 2.49
C ASN A 108 -19.78 -7.39 1.84
N VAL A 109 -19.48 -7.33 0.53
CA VAL A 109 -18.76 -8.42 -0.15
C VAL A 109 -17.33 -8.55 0.35
N SER A 110 -16.62 -7.43 0.58
CA SER A 110 -15.26 -7.43 1.10
C SER A 110 -15.20 -7.96 2.55
N TYR A 111 -16.19 -7.57 3.36
CA TYR A 111 -16.27 -8.07 4.74
C TYR A 111 -16.66 -9.56 4.78
N ARG A 112 -17.51 -10.04 3.86
CA ARG A 112 -17.83 -11.47 3.72
C ARG A 112 -16.62 -12.31 3.26
N GLU A 113 -15.72 -11.75 2.45
CA GLU A 113 -14.45 -12.40 2.10
C GLU A 113 -13.59 -12.65 3.33
N TYR A 114 -13.50 -11.65 4.22
CA TYR A 114 -12.85 -11.80 5.52
C TYR A 114 -13.49 -12.91 6.36
N LEU A 115 -14.81 -12.88 6.53
CA LEU A 115 -15.54 -13.89 7.28
C LEU A 115 -15.36 -15.31 6.69
N PHE A 116 -15.36 -15.42 5.37
CA PHE A 116 -15.11 -16.68 4.68
C PHE A 116 -13.71 -17.21 4.98
N TRP A 117 -12.72 -16.33 4.96
CA TRP A 117 -11.34 -16.69 5.30
C TRP A 117 -11.23 -17.16 6.75
N LEU A 118 -11.84 -16.46 7.70
CA LEU A 118 -11.86 -16.87 9.11
C LEU A 118 -12.50 -18.23 9.31
N SER A 119 -13.65 -18.46 8.68
CA SER A 119 -14.35 -19.75 8.77
C SER A 119 -13.50 -20.90 8.21
N ARG A 120 -12.75 -20.66 7.15
CA ARG A 120 -11.88 -21.66 6.53
C ARG A 120 -10.64 -21.97 7.37
N VAL A 121 -10.01 -20.94 7.94
CA VAL A 121 -8.72 -21.09 8.63
C VAL A 121 -8.91 -21.49 10.09
N PHE A 122 -9.87 -20.89 10.78
CA PHE A 122 -10.08 -21.07 12.22
C PHE A 122 -11.35 -21.83 12.57
N GLY A 123 -12.24 -22.09 11.61
CA GLY A 123 -13.59 -22.59 11.90
C GLY A 123 -13.63 -23.95 12.58
N GLU A 124 -12.61 -24.78 12.43
CA GLU A 124 -12.53 -26.11 13.09
C GLU A 124 -11.98 -25.97 14.51
N SER A 125 -10.91 -25.23 14.73
CA SER A 125 -10.21 -25.17 16.02
C SER A 125 -10.70 -24.03 16.92
N TYR A 126 -11.07 -22.89 16.32
CA TYR A 126 -11.45 -21.66 17.03
C TYR A 126 -12.70 -21.01 16.41
N PRO A 127 -13.86 -21.70 16.43
CA PRO A 127 -15.09 -21.20 15.79
C PRO A 127 -15.57 -19.87 16.37
N GLU A 128 -15.20 -19.53 17.62
CA GLU A 128 -15.51 -18.26 18.25
C GLU A 128 -14.91 -17.06 17.53
N VAL A 129 -13.76 -17.21 16.86
CA VAL A 129 -13.13 -16.15 16.05
C VAL A 129 -14.08 -15.71 14.95
N TYR A 130 -14.69 -16.64 14.25
CA TYR A 130 -15.70 -16.35 13.23
C TYR A 130 -16.96 -15.70 13.83
N TRP A 131 -17.49 -16.26 14.92
CA TRP A 131 -18.72 -15.77 15.53
C TRP A 131 -18.56 -14.34 16.08
N ASN A 132 -17.41 -14.05 16.70
CA ASN A 132 -17.11 -12.73 17.25
C ASN A 132 -16.84 -11.68 16.16
N SER A 133 -16.53 -12.10 14.94
CA SER A 133 -16.31 -11.21 13.80
C SER A 133 -17.59 -10.88 13.02
N LEU A 134 -18.73 -11.52 13.34
CA LEU A 134 -19.99 -11.21 12.67
C LEU A 134 -20.50 -9.82 13.05
N PRO A 135 -20.93 -9.02 12.06
CA PRO A 135 -21.58 -7.74 12.32
C PRO A 135 -22.88 -7.91 13.12
N ASP A 136 -23.18 -6.96 13.99
CA ASP A 136 -24.46 -6.91 14.70
C ASP A 136 -25.58 -6.49 13.72
N THR A 137 -26.40 -7.46 13.36
CA THR A 137 -27.56 -7.22 12.47
C THR A 137 -28.67 -6.40 13.13
N ASN A 138 -28.69 -6.34 14.47
CA ASN A 138 -29.67 -5.53 15.20
C ASN A 138 -29.41 -4.02 15.05
N ALA A 139 -28.25 -3.61 14.54
CA ALA A 139 -27.98 -2.22 14.15
C ALA A 139 -29.09 -1.62 13.24
N TRP A 140 -29.81 -2.49 12.51
CA TRP A 140 -30.93 -2.09 11.65
C TRP A 140 -32.28 -2.01 12.38
N ARG A 141 -32.37 -2.50 13.64
CA ARG A 141 -33.64 -2.47 14.38
C ARG A 141 -33.98 -1.06 14.82
N SER A 142 -35.24 -0.68 14.60
CA SER A 142 -35.80 0.56 15.07
C SER A 142 -37.12 0.23 15.78
N GLU A 143 -37.37 0.87 16.92
CA GLU A 143 -38.60 0.67 17.69
C GLU A 143 -39.87 1.03 16.90
N MET A 144 -39.75 1.98 15.97
CA MET A 144 -40.87 2.53 15.19
C MET A 144 -40.86 2.11 13.73
N GLY A 145 -39.90 1.28 13.29
CA GLY A 145 -39.70 0.91 11.88
C GLY A 145 -39.73 -0.59 11.64
N PHE A 146 -40.36 -1.04 10.56
CA PHE A 146 -40.28 -2.41 10.07
C PHE A 146 -39.04 -2.60 9.23
N ASN A 147 -37.92 -2.92 9.88
CA ASN A 147 -36.61 -3.10 9.25
C ASN A 147 -36.12 -4.58 9.24
N ASP A 148 -37.02 -5.53 9.56
CA ASP A 148 -36.67 -6.96 9.56
C ASP A 148 -36.03 -7.46 8.25
N PRO A 149 -36.44 -7.02 7.04
CA PRO A 149 -35.76 -7.39 5.81
C PRO A 149 -34.28 -6.98 5.77
N MET A 150 -33.92 -5.82 6.36
CA MET A 150 -32.53 -5.36 6.47
C MET A 150 -31.76 -6.18 7.51
N VAL A 151 -32.34 -6.41 8.68
CA VAL A 151 -31.75 -7.26 9.75
C VAL A 151 -31.37 -8.63 9.19
N ASN A 152 -32.22 -9.23 8.38
CA ASN A 152 -32.03 -10.62 7.91
C ASN A 152 -31.15 -10.71 6.66
N ASN A 153 -31.18 -9.71 5.77
CA ASN A 153 -30.62 -9.85 4.43
C ASN A 153 -29.45 -8.91 4.13
N TYR A 154 -29.29 -7.80 4.84
CA TYR A 154 -28.36 -6.74 4.44
C TYR A 154 -26.93 -7.23 4.22
N LEU A 155 -26.38 -8.02 5.13
CA LEU A 155 -25.01 -8.53 4.99
C LEU A 155 -24.87 -9.55 3.86
N ARG A 156 -25.87 -10.40 3.63
CA ARG A 156 -25.73 -11.64 2.85
C ARG A 156 -26.36 -11.60 1.47
N HIS A 157 -27.40 -10.79 1.28
CA HIS A 157 -28.13 -10.76 0.01
C HIS A 157 -27.30 -10.07 -1.07
N ALA A 158 -27.25 -10.65 -2.26
CA ALA A 158 -26.43 -10.18 -3.39
C ALA A 158 -26.71 -8.73 -3.79
N GLY A 159 -27.95 -8.25 -3.65
CA GLY A 159 -28.33 -6.88 -3.95
C GLY A 159 -27.63 -5.83 -3.08
N PHE A 160 -27.15 -6.22 -1.89
CA PHE A 160 -26.43 -5.32 -0.98
C PHE A 160 -24.91 -5.58 -0.97
N SER A 161 -24.38 -6.38 -1.90
CA SER A 161 -22.97 -6.76 -1.91
C SER A 161 -22.01 -5.56 -1.95
N HIS A 162 -22.35 -4.52 -2.69
CA HIS A 162 -21.54 -3.31 -2.86
C HIS A 162 -21.96 -2.16 -1.95
N TYR A 163 -22.85 -2.41 -1.02
CA TYR A 163 -23.20 -1.45 0.02
C TYR A 163 -22.21 -1.54 1.19
N PRO A 164 -22.02 -0.46 1.97
CA PRO A 164 -21.08 -0.45 3.08
C PRO A 164 -21.48 -1.46 4.16
N VAL A 165 -20.51 -2.07 4.81
CA VAL A 165 -20.77 -2.93 5.96
C VAL A 165 -21.24 -2.10 7.15
N VAL A 166 -22.26 -2.57 7.87
CA VAL A 166 -22.88 -1.89 9.02
C VAL A 166 -22.95 -2.86 10.21
N GLY A 167 -22.89 -2.31 11.43
CA GLY A 167 -22.98 -3.10 12.66
C GLY A 167 -21.64 -3.73 13.07
N VAL A 168 -20.53 -3.18 12.64
CA VAL A 168 -19.18 -3.61 13.04
C VAL A 168 -18.66 -2.76 14.19
N SER A 169 -18.01 -3.40 15.17
CA SER A 169 -17.33 -2.72 16.27
C SER A 169 -15.94 -2.23 15.85
N TRP A 170 -15.35 -1.35 16.64
CA TRP A 170 -13.99 -0.86 16.41
C TRP A 170 -12.96 -1.99 16.41
N ASP A 171 -13.07 -2.94 17.32
CA ASP A 171 -12.17 -4.09 17.41
C ASP A 171 -12.28 -4.98 16.17
N GLN A 172 -13.50 -5.28 15.71
CA GLN A 172 -13.73 -6.03 14.48
C GLN A 172 -13.13 -5.34 13.25
N VAL A 173 -13.16 -4.01 13.20
CA VAL A 173 -12.53 -3.25 12.11
C VAL A 173 -11.01 -3.33 12.18
N GLN A 174 -10.40 -3.29 13.39
CA GLN A 174 -8.96 -3.47 13.54
C GLN A 174 -8.50 -4.87 13.08
N ASP A 175 -9.24 -5.90 13.45
CA ASP A 175 -8.99 -7.28 13.02
C ASP A 175 -9.11 -7.43 11.50
N TYR A 176 -10.11 -6.80 10.89
CA TYR A 176 -10.25 -6.74 9.43
C TYR A 176 -9.04 -6.05 8.77
N CYS A 177 -8.58 -4.93 9.31
CA CYS A 177 -7.40 -4.21 8.79
C CYS A 177 -6.13 -5.06 8.90
N ALA A 178 -5.94 -5.77 10.01
CA ALA A 178 -4.82 -6.69 10.20
C ALA A 178 -4.87 -7.84 9.18
N TRP A 179 -6.03 -8.49 9.05
CA TRP A 179 -6.25 -9.54 8.06
C TRP A 179 -5.96 -9.05 6.63
N ARG A 180 -6.49 -7.88 6.26
CA ARG A 180 -6.25 -7.30 4.92
C ARG A 180 -4.77 -7.04 4.68
N THR A 181 -4.06 -6.53 5.70
CA THR A 181 -2.61 -6.32 5.65
C THR A 181 -1.88 -7.61 5.32
N ASP A 182 -2.24 -8.70 6.00
CA ASP A 182 -1.62 -9.99 5.80
C ASP A 182 -1.89 -10.56 4.40
N ARG A 183 -3.13 -10.47 3.93
CA ARG A 183 -3.49 -11.00 2.59
C ARG A 183 -2.82 -10.21 1.47
N VAL A 184 -2.75 -8.88 1.57
CA VAL A 184 -2.10 -8.06 0.56
C VAL A 184 -0.60 -8.28 0.54
N ASN A 185 0.06 -8.36 1.70
CA ASN A 185 1.48 -8.65 1.81
C ASN A 185 1.81 -10.08 1.34
N GLU A 186 0.97 -11.05 1.65
CA GLU A 186 1.11 -12.42 1.14
C GLU A 186 1.09 -12.44 -0.39
N LEU A 187 0.08 -11.79 -1.00
CA LEU A 187 -0.04 -11.70 -2.45
C LEU A 187 1.18 -11.01 -3.08
N ALA A 188 1.66 -9.91 -2.49
CA ALA A 188 2.85 -9.21 -2.95
C ALA A 188 4.10 -10.11 -2.91
N LEU A 189 4.30 -10.86 -1.82
CA LEU A 189 5.42 -11.79 -1.69
C LEU A 189 5.33 -12.98 -2.67
N ILE A 190 4.13 -13.47 -2.94
CA ILE A 190 3.89 -14.50 -3.97
C ILE A 190 4.22 -13.94 -5.34
N GLY A 191 3.77 -12.72 -5.66
CA GLY A 191 4.01 -12.04 -6.92
C GLY A 191 5.50 -11.89 -7.24
N VAL A 192 6.32 -11.59 -6.24
CA VAL A 192 7.79 -11.51 -6.40
C VAL A 192 8.48 -12.86 -6.18
N ASN A 193 7.75 -13.95 -6.04
CA ASN A 193 8.24 -15.31 -5.84
C ASN A 193 9.13 -15.48 -4.58
N SER A 194 8.87 -14.69 -3.54
CA SER A 194 9.48 -14.82 -2.21
C SER A 194 8.69 -15.76 -1.30
N LEU A 195 7.42 -16.01 -1.63
CA LEU A 195 6.54 -16.94 -0.95
C LEU A 195 5.91 -17.89 -1.96
N LYS A 196 5.64 -19.13 -1.55
CA LYS A 196 4.82 -20.08 -2.31
C LYS A 196 3.37 -19.92 -1.87
N HIS A 197 2.43 -19.85 -2.82
CA HIS A 197 1.03 -19.88 -2.49
C HIS A 197 0.68 -21.16 -1.71
N ASN A 198 0.03 -21.00 -0.56
CA ASN A 198 -0.50 -22.07 0.26
C ASN A 198 -2.03 -21.90 0.33
N SER A 199 -2.78 -22.77 -0.35
CA SER A 199 -4.24 -22.80 -0.31
C SER A 199 -4.80 -23.48 0.95
N GLU A 200 -3.95 -24.22 1.65
CA GLU A 200 -4.33 -25.05 2.81
C GLU A 200 -3.81 -24.44 4.11
N GLN A 201 -3.91 -23.12 4.23
CA GLN A 201 -3.60 -22.44 5.50
C GLN A 201 -4.63 -22.83 6.56
N PHE A 202 -4.13 -23.17 7.73
CA PHE A 202 -4.93 -23.63 8.85
C PHE A 202 -4.33 -23.17 10.17
N ASP A 203 -5.15 -22.66 11.08
CA ASP A 203 -4.76 -22.18 12.40
C ASP A 203 -3.47 -21.33 12.40
N ASP A 204 -2.51 -21.68 13.24
CA ASP A 204 -1.24 -20.97 13.41
C ASP A 204 -0.32 -21.03 12.18
N ASP A 205 -0.58 -21.95 11.24
CA ASP A 205 0.17 -22.04 9.99
C ASP A 205 -0.28 -21.04 8.91
N ASN A 206 -1.20 -20.14 9.24
CA ASN A 206 -1.60 -19.08 8.34
C ASN A 206 -0.48 -18.02 8.19
N PHE A 207 -0.46 -17.34 7.04
CA PHE A 207 0.49 -16.25 6.82
C PHE A 207 0.15 -15.04 7.69
N ASN A 208 1.16 -14.57 8.43
CA ASN A 208 1.11 -13.34 9.20
C ASN A 208 2.33 -12.46 8.88
N THR A 209 2.09 -11.20 8.58
CA THR A 209 3.11 -10.22 8.16
C THR A 209 4.18 -9.99 9.24
N GLU A 210 3.77 -9.87 10.50
CA GLU A 210 4.70 -9.61 11.60
C GLU A 210 5.61 -10.82 11.85
N THR A 211 5.05 -12.02 11.84
CA THR A 211 5.81 -13.28 11.95
C THR A 211 6.80 -13.42 10.79
N TYR A 212 6.39 -13.03 9.58
CA TYR A 212 7.28 -13.01 8.43
C TYR A 212 8.40 -11.98 8.59
N ARG A 213 8.10 -10.75 9.03
CA ARG A 213 9.10 -9.70 9.32
C ARG A 213 10.10 -10.15 10.37
N ALA A 214 9.63 -10.74 11.45
CA ALA A 214 10.48 -11.28 12.52
C ALA A 214 11.35 -12.47 12.07
N GLY A 215 11.09 -13.03 10.90
CA GLY A 215 11.81 -14.19 10.40
C GLY A 215 11.37 -15.52 10.99
N GLN A 216 10.27 -15.52 11.71
CA GLN A 216 9.72 -16.68 12.41
C GLN A 216 8.75 -17.50 11.53
N TYR A 217 8.19 -16.89 10.50
CA TYR A 217 7.33 -17.60 9.56
C TYR A 217 8.17 -18.59 8.74
N THR A 218 7.97 -19.87 8.98
CA THR A 218 8.70 -20.98 8.36
C THR A 218 7.95 -21.66 7.21
N GLY A 219 6.72 -21.23 6.91
CA GLY A 219 5.85 -21.80 5.89
C GLY A 219 6.51 -21.84 4.51
N ALA A 220 5.78 -21.55 3.48
CA ALA A 220 6.24 -21.68 2.10
C ALA A 220 7.25 -20.59 1.63
N VAL A 221 8.14 -20.11 2.52
CA VAL A 221 9.14 -19.09 2.19
C VAL A 221 10.15 -19.60 1.18
N ARG A 222 10.44 -18.78 0.17
CA ARG A 222 11.43 -19.07 -0.86
C ARG A 222 12.57 -18.06 -0.82
N LYS A 223 13.79 -18.55 -1.00
CA LYS A 223 14.93 -17.70 -1.31
C LYS A 223 14.88 -17.29 -2.77
N ARG A 224 14.92 -16.00 -3.05
CA ARG A 224 14.85 -15.46 -4.41
C ARG A 224 16.26 -15.25 -4.97
N LYS A 225 16.55 -15.86 -6.12
CA LYS A 225 17.85 -15.66 -6.79
C LYS A 225 18.15 -14.18 -7.13
N GLY A 226 17.11 -13.35 -7.32
CA GLY A 226 17.27 -11.91 -7.57
C GLY A 226 17.78 -11.13 -6.36
N TYR A 227 17.48 -11.59 -5.14
CA TYR A 227 17.98 -10.99 -3.92
C TYR A 227 19.27 -11.71 -3.51
N LYS A 228 20.39 -11.18 -3.97
CA LYS A 228 21.71 -11.71 -3.61
C LYS A 228 21.96 -11.51 -2.12
N ASN A 229 22.44 -12.54 -1.46
CA ASN A 229 22.88 -12.40 -0.09
C ASN A 229 24.26 -11.72 -0.07
N LEU A 230 24.29 -10.40 0.03
CA LEU A 230 25.54 -9.63 0.01
C LEU A 230 26.36 -9.79 1.29
N ARG A 231 25.73 -10.23 2.39
CA ARG A 231 26.43 -10.60 3.65
C ARG A 231 27.14 -11.94 3.51
N ASN A 232 26.59 -12.85 2.70
CA ASN A 232 27.22 -14.13 2.38
C ASN A 232 27.22 -14.36 0.85
N PRO A 233 28.17 -13.78 0.12
CA PRO A 233 28.24 -13.87 -1.35
C PRO A 233 28.43 -15.31 -1.88
N LYS A 234 28.77 -16.26 -1.02
CA LYS A 234 28.89 -17.68 -1.38
C LYS A 234 27.54 -18.37 -1.46
N ASP A 235 26.49 -17.81 -0.86
CA ASP A 235 25.13 -18.34 -0.93
C ASP A 235 24.51 -17.98 -2.28
N LYS A 236 24.60 -18.92 -3.23
CA LYS A 236 24.06 -18.77 -4.60
C LYS A 236 22.52 -18.85 -4.64
N MET A 237 21.87 -19.30 -3.57
CA MET A 237 20.40 -19.42 -3.53
C MET A 237 19.71 -18.09 -3.29
N GLY A 238 20.46 -17.06 -2.88
CA GLY A 238 19.90 -15.75 -2.56
C GLY A 238 19.29 -15.70 -1.16
N ARG A 239 18.53 -14.64 -0.89
CA ARG A 239 17.83 -14.44 0.38
C ARG A 239 16.31 -14.28 0.18
N ARG A 240 15.57 -14.40 1.25
CA ARG A 240 14.13 -14.03 1.27
C ARG A 240 13.96 -12.51 1.06
N GLY A 241 12.76 -12.09 0.68
CA GLY A 241 12.40 -10.68 0.68
C GLY A 241 12.41 -10.11 2.10
N LEU A 242 12.96 -8.94 2.27
CA LEU A 242 13.00 -8.18 3.52
C LEU A 242 12.08 -6.97 3.40
N GLN A 243 11.81 -6.32 4.52
CA GLN A 243 11.03 -5.07 4.53
C GLN A 243 11.75 -3.96 3.75
N GLU A 244 13.08 -3.93 3.83
CA GLU A 244 13.94 -2.95 3.15
C GLU A 244 13.90 -3.07 1.62
N ASP A 245 13.38 -4.17 1.09
CA ASP A 245 13.17 -4.34 -0.36
C ASP A 245 11.92 -3.61 -0.87
N GLY A 246 11.11 -3.05 0.02
CA GLY A 246 9.90 -2.31 -0.34
C GLY A 246 8.75 -3.16 -0.88
N ILE A 247 8.76 -4.48 -0.68
CA ILE A 247 7.69 -5.38 -1.13
C ILE A 247 6.49 -5.31 -0.20
N LEU A 248 6.79 -5.29 1.11
CA LEU A 248 5.76 -5.27 2.14
C LEU A 248 5.22 -3.84 2.29
N ILE A 249 3.91 -3.74 2.22
CA ILE A 249 3.22 -2.48 2.52
C ILE A 249 3.07 -2.29 4.03
N PRO A 250 2.97 -1.03 4.49
CA PRO A 250 2.53 -0.73 5.85
C PRO A 250 1.15 -1.32 6.15
N GLY A 251 0.86 -1.51 7.44
CA GLY A 251 -0.43 -2.03 7.86
C GLY A 251 -1.60 -1.10 7.50
N PHE A 252 -2.71 -1.68 7.06
CA PHE A 252 -3.97 -0.95 6.96
C PHE A 252 -4.47 -0.58 8.35
N ARG A 253 -5.13 0.54 8.46
CA ARG A 253 -5.75 1.05 9.68
C ARG A 253 -6.94 1.94 9.35
N LEU A 254 -7.75 2.22 10.34
CA LEU A 254 -8.74 3.30 10.21
C LEU A 254 -8.03 4.65 10.00
N PRO A 255 -8.60 5.53 9.18
CA PRO A 255 -8.11 6.91 9.10
C PRO A 255 -8.32 7.61 10.44
N THR A 256 -7.48 8.58 10.73
CA THR A 256 -7.76 9.55 11.80
C THR A 256 -8.90 10.47 11.36
N GLU A 257 -9.55 11.11 12.32
CA GLU A 257 -10.60 12.10 12.03
C GLU A 257 -10.11 13.20 11.07
N ALA A 258 -8.87 13.68 11.28
CA ALA A 258 -8.27 14.67 10.42
C ALA A 258 -8.01 14.17 8.98
N GLU A 259 -7.55 12.94 8.82
CA GLU A 259 -7.35 12.33 7.49
C GLU A 259 -8.68 12.13 6.77
N TRP A 260 -9.71 11.68 7.49
CA TRP A 260 -11.04 11.47 6.95
C TRP A 260 -11.68 12.79 6.48
N GLU A 261 -11.67 13.82 7.34
CA GLU A 261 -12.22 15.13 7.02
C GLU A 261 -11.43 15.79 5.88
N PHE A 262 -10.09 15.70 5.90
CA PHE A 262 -9.24 16.22 4.84
C PHE A 262 -9.53 15.58 3.48
N ALA A 263 -9.70 14.26 3.44
CA ALA A 263 -10.05 13.55 2.21
C ALA A 263 -11.44 13.95 1.68
N ALA A 264 -12.41 14.14 2.58
CA ALA A 264 -13.75 14.60 2.21
C ALA A 264 -13.73 16.03 1.62
N TRP A 265 -12.93 16.93 2.18
CA TRP A 265 -12.76 18.30 1.68
C TRP A 265 -11.91 18.40 0.41
N GLY A 266 -10.98 17.45 0.20
CA GLY A 266 -10.04 17.46 -0.93
C GLY A 266 -10.70 17.50 -2.31
N LEU A 267 -11.95 17.04 -2.42
CA LEU A 267 -12.76 17.14 -3.64
C LEU A 267 -13.35 18.55 -3.85
N ILE A 268 -13.55 19.31 -2.79
CA ILE A 268 -14.17 20.64 -2.85
C ILE A 268 -13.15 21.71 -3.27
N GLY A 269 -11.90 21.59 -2.83
CA GLY A 269 -10.81 22.51 -3.20
C GLY A 269 -10.41 22.44 -4.67
N ASN A 270 -10.55 21.27 -5.30
CA ASN A 270 -10.22 21.07 -6.71
C ASN A 270 -11.35 21.42 -7.68
N SER A 271 -12.53 21.78 -7.19
CA SER A 271 -13.68 22.18 -8.03
C SER A 271 -13.89 23.69 -8.14
N ILE A 272 -12.97 24.50 -7.61
CA ILE A 272 -13.08 25.98 -7.59
C ILE A 272 -12.10 26.65 -8.57
N ASP A 273 -11.25 25.90 -9.27
CA ASP A 273 -10.36 26.44 -10.32
C ASP A 273 -10.97 26.23 -11.74
#